data_1a4310b85ffbebff43b5b332943fa564
#
_entry.id   1a4310b85ffbebff43b5b332943fa564
#
_cell.length_a   1.000
_cell.length_b   1.000
_cell.length_c   1.000
_cell.angle_alpha   90.00
_cell.angle_beta   90.00
_cell.angle_gamma   90.00
#
_symmetry.space_group_name_H-M   'P 1'
#
loop_
_entity.id
_entity.type
_entity.pdbx_description
1 polymer ?
#
loop_
_entity_poly.entity_id
_entity_poly.type
_entity_poly.pdbx_seq_one_letter_code
_entity_poly.pdbx_strand_id
1 'polypeptide(L)'
;MGEISNDSRPNVATKKSKDPSKTAETLAMVRVSESKRPEDERICYDPFAIRFISRAVLEFAVGHPAEYQAFVDRMERLVPGAGNSCAARVRYVDDAVKACLGDGLEQLVILGAGYDTRAYRIEGLKKVRVFEVDHPATQRVKVEKIREIFGSLPDHVTYVPADLTADEPGQRLPGSGYDRSKKTLFVMEGILMYLPPAIVDRILSFVAHEPGRGNAVVFDYIPKSVVDGTCELEAGKNWRKGVTDAGEPFLFGIEPGAVESFLARRGFAQVRNVTSEDYKKAYFCGKNEGRAVNSLMSFAYAVVR
;
A
#
# COMPACT_ATOMS: atom_id res chain seq x y z
N MET A 1 38.28 5.83 -36.23
CA MET A 1 37.46 6.65 -35.32
C MET A 1 36.28 5.81 -34.92
N GLY A 2 36.36 5.21 -33.77
CA GLY A 2 35.33 4.27 -33.26
C GLY A 2 34.56 4.96 -32.16
N GLU A 3 33.25 5.07 -32.33
CA GLU A 3 32.34 5.56 -31.29
C GLU A 3 32.19 4.48 -30.20
N ILE A 4 32.60 4.83 -29.01
CA ILE A 4 32.38 4.02 -27.81
C ILE A 4 31.03 4.48 -27.22
N SER A 5 29.97 3.72 -27.47
CA SER A 5 28.70 3.88 -26.76
C SER A 5 28.82 3.21 -25.40
N ASN A 6 28.96 4.02 -24.37
CA ASN A 6 29.01 3.57 -22.99
C ASN A 6 27.59 3.69 -22.37
N ASP A 7 26.72 2.68 -22.61
CA ASP A 7 25.42 2.55 -21.96
C ASP A 7 25.54 1.54 -20.80
N SER A 8 26.17 2.00 -19.72
CA SER A 8 26.27 1.27 -18.46
C SER A 8 25.11 1.62 -17.53
N ARG A 9 23.88 1.25 -17.89
CA ARG A 9 22.77 1.17 -16.94
C ARG A 9 22.95 -0.09 -16.11
N PRO A 10 22.94 -0.02 -14.77
CA PRO A 10 22.99 -1.24 -13.97
C PRO A 10 21.71 -2.03 -14.24
N ASN A 11 21.89 -3.24 -14.74
CA ASN A 11 20.84 -4.24 -14.88
C ASN A 11 20.40 -4.66 -13.46
N VAL A 12 19.41 -3.96 -12.89
CA VAL A 12 18.79 -4.36 -11.63
C VAL A 12 17.92 -5.57 -11.93
N ALA A 13 18.56 -6.73 -12.01
CA ALA A 13 17.87 -8.00 -12.02
C ALA A 13 17.08 -8.10 -10.70
N THR A 14 15.78 -7.87 -10.75
CA THR A 14 14.86 -8.09 -9.64
C THR A 14 15.00 -9.56 -9.24
N LYS A 15 15.66 -9.78 -8.11
CA LYS A 15 15.83 -11.10 -7.52
C LYS A 15 14.41 -11.60 -7.22
N LYS A 16 13.92 -12.62 -7.93
CA LYS A 16 12.63 -13.25 -7.65
C LYS A 16 12.69 -13.77 -6.22
N SER A 17 12.16 -13.01 -5.29
CA SER A 17 12.12 -13.43 -3.89
C SER A 17 11.17 -14.61 -3.80
N LYS A 18 11.68 -15.75 -3.32
CA LYS A 18 10.84 -16.91 -2.95
C LYS A 18 10.20 -16.72 -1.58
N ASP A 19 10.62 -15.68 -0.85
CA ASP A 19 10.20 -15.39 0.50
C ASP A 19 9.03 -14.41 0.52
N PRO A 20 8.15 -14.50 1.54
CA PRO A 20 7.08 -13.53 1.77
C PRO A 20 7.63 -12.12 2.00
N SER A 21 6.82 -11.11 1.68
CA SER A 21 7.20 -9.71 1.85
C SER A 21 7.41 -9.34 3.33
N LYS A 22 8.63 -8.88 3.66
CA LYS A 22 8.94 -8.33 4.99
C LYS A 22 8.25 -6.99 5.24
N THR A 23 8.06 -6.20 4.18
CA THR A 23 7.32 -4.93 4.24
C THR A 23 5.86 -5.18 4.62
N ALA A 24 5.21 -6.23 4.08
CA ALA A 24 3.85 -6.59 4.48
C ALA A 24 3.73 -6.92 5.98
N GLU A 25 4.70 -7.63 6.54
CA GLU A 25 4.76 -7.91 7.99
C GLU A 25 4.99 -6.65 8.81
N THR A 26 5.92 -5.78 8.39
CA THR A 26 6.18 -4.50 9.06
C THR A 26 4.93 -3.61 9.10
N LEU A 27 4.18 -3.53 8.01
CA LEU A 27 2.92 -2.81 7.97
C LEU A 27 1.83 -3.46 8.84
N ALA A 28 1.83 -4.78 8.97
CA ALA A 28 0.96 -5.45 9.93
C ALA A 28 1.33 -5.08 11.37
N MET A 29 2.61 -4.98 11.73
CA MET A 29 3.05 -4.52 13.06
C MET A 29 2.57 -3.09 13.38
N VAL A 30 2.61 -2.17 12.42
CA VAL A 30 2.05 -0.81 12.60
C VAL A 30 0.56 -0.87 12.93
N ARG A 31 -0.22 -1.68 12.19
CA ARG A 31 -1.66 -1.83 12.45
C ARG A 31 -1.94 -2.48 13.81
N VAL A 32 -1.11 -3.43 14.24
CA VAL A 32 -1.21 -4.03 15.59
C VAL A 32 -0.95 -2.99 16.67
N SER A 33 0.11 -2.20 16.53
CA SER A 33 0.46 -1.15 17.50
C SER A 33 -0.66 -0.11 17.59
N GLU A 34 -1.23 0.31 16.47
CA GLU A 34 -2.34 1.25 16.43
C GLU A 34 -3.62 0.66 17.03
N SER A 35 -3.93 -0.60 16.72
CA SER A 35 -5.13 -1.29 17.23
C SER A 35 -5.11 -1.52 18.74
N LYS A 36 -3.95 -1.49 19.39
CA LYS A 36 -3.81 -1.59 20.86
C LYS A 36 -4.10 -0.29 21.59
N ARG A 37 -4.18 0.85 20.87
CA ARG A 37 -4.53 2.13 21.50
C ARG A 37 -5.98 2.14 21.98
N PRO A 38 -6.32 3.00 22.96
CA PRO A 38 -7.71 3.29 23.32
C PRO A 38 -8.55 3.62 22.09
N GLU A 39 -9.84 3.32 22.13
CA GLU A 39 -10.73 3.49 20.96
C GLU A 39 -10.79 4.92 20.45
N ASP A 40 -10.72 5.87 21.36
CA ASP A 40 -10.76 7.32 21.10
C ASP A 40 -9.39 7.91 20.68
N GLU A 41 -8.33 7.07 20.65
CA GLU A 41 -6.98 7.49 20.25
C GLU A 41 -6.48 6.76 18.98
N ARG A 42 -7.07 5.61 18.64
CA ARG A 42 -6.62 4.86 17.48
C ARG A 42 -7.07 5.49 16.16
N ILE A 43 -6.15 5.66 15.23
CA ILE A 43 -6.43 6.20 13.90
C ILE A 43 -7.08 5.12 13.02
N CYS A 44 -6.60 3.89 13.10
CA CYS A 44 -7.17 2.74 12.41
C CYS A 44 -7.31 1.53 13.35
N TYR A 45 -8.16 0.59 12.99
CA TYR A 45 -8.36 -0.65 13.74
C TYR A 45 -8.34 -1.86 12.82
N ASP A 46 -7.47 -2.81 13.12
CA ASP A 46 -7.33 -4.08 12.42
C ASP A 46 -7.19 -5.24 13.42
N PRO A 47 -8.30 -5.94 13.73
CA PRO A 47 -8.28 -7.03 14.71
C PRO A 47 -7.52 -8.26 14.22
N PHE A 48 -7.27 -8.37 12.92
CA PHE A 48 -6.61 -9.54 12.32
C PHE A 48 -5.12 -9.34 12.10
N ALA A 49 -4.60 -8.09 12.11
CA ALA A 49 -3.20 -7.79 11.79
C ALA A 49 -2.21 -8.63 12.61
N ILE A 50 -2.48 -8.89 13.89
CA ILE A 50 -1.63 -9.69 14.78
C ILE A 50 -1.40 -11.12 14.26
N ARG A 51 -2.34 -11.67 13.50
CA ARG A 51 -2.26 -13.04 12.96
C ARG A 51 -1.25 -13.15 11.81
N PHE A 52 -0.84 -12.03 11.23
CA PHE A 52 0.12 -11.95 10.14
C PHE A 52 1.55 -11.65 10.60
N ILE A 53 1.76 -11.48 11.91
CA ILE A 53 3.10 -11.35 12.48
C ILE A 53 3.69 -12.74 12.65
N SER A 54 4.93 -12.92 12.24
CA SER A 54 5.64 -14.19 12.42
C SER A 54 5.84 -14.49 13.89
N ARG A 55 5.86 -15.79 14.20
CA ARG A 55 6.07 -16.27 15.57
C ARG A 55 7.40 -15.73 16.16
N ALA A 56 8.45 -15.70 15.36
CA ALA A 56 9.75 -15.21 15.78
C ALA A 56 9.71 -13.74 16.22
N VAL A 57 9.01 -12.87 15.48
CA VAL A 57 8.84 -11.45 15.84
C VAL A 57 8.01 -11.29 17.10
N LEU A 58 6.93 -12.08 17.26
CA LEU A 58 6.11 -12.04 18.47
C LEU A 58 6.86 -12.52 19.70
N GLU A 59 7.59 -13.64 19.60
CA GLU A 59 8.41 -14.18 20.69
C GLU A 59 9.52 -13.19 21.09
N PHE A 60 10.17 -12.55 20.10
CA PHE A 60 11.16 -11.52 20.38
C PHE A 60 10.55 -10.33 21.11
N ALA A 61 9.43 -9.78 20.61
CA ALA A 61 8.77 -8.64 21.23
C ALA A 61 8.29 -8.89 22.65
N VAL A 62 7.85 -10.13 22.94
CA VAL A 62 7.41 -10.53 24.29
C VAL A 62 8.59 -10.86 25.20
N GLY A 63 9.60 -11.58 24.70
CA GLY A 63 10.76 -11.99 25.48
C GLY A 63 11.76 -10.88 25.72
N HIS A 64 11.82 -9.87 24.85
CA HIS A 64 12.79 -8.78 24.89
C HIS A 64 12.11 -7.40 24.71
N PRO A 65 11.16 -7.01 25.58
CA PRO A 65 10.34 -5.82 25.37
C PRO A 65 11.15 -4.52 25.31
N ALA A 66 12.22 -4.41 26.10
CA ALA A 66 13.08 -3.22 26.10
C ALA A 66 13.88 -3.09 24.79
N GLU A 67 14.37 -4.19 24.24
CA GLU A 67 15.10 -4.20 22.96
C GLU A 67 14.15 -3.91 21.79
N TYR A 68 12.95 -4.50 21.83
CA TYR A 68 11.91 -4.21 20.84
C TYR A 68 11.51 -2.73 20.88
N GLN A 69 11.30 -2.14 22.06
CA GLN A 69 11.00 -0.71 22.18
C GLN A 69 12.16 0.15 21.67
N ALA A 70 13.40 -0.19 22.00
CA ALA A 70 14.58 0.52 21.50
C ALA A 70 14.68 0.47 19.96
N PHE A 71 14.28 -0.64 19.34
CA PHE A 71 14.18 -0.75 17.88
C PHE A 71 13.10 0.18 17.32
N VAL A 72 11.90 0.20 17.91
CA VAL A 72 10.80 1.10 17.49
C VAL A 72 11.22 2.56 17.61
N ASP A 73 11.82 2.95 18.73
CA ASP A 73 12.30 4.32 18.99
C ASP A 73 13.41 4.73 18.00
N ARG A 74 14.27 3.77 17.61
CA ARG A 74 15.28 4.01 16.58
C ARG A 74 14.63 4.28 15.22
N MET A 75 13.63 3.49 14.83
CA MET A 75 12.90 3.71 13.58
C MET A 75 12.19 5.07 13.56
N GLU A 76 11.56 5.44 14.67
CA GLU A 76 10.92 6.76 14.82
C GLU A 76 11.94 7.92 14.73
N ARG A 77 13.15 7.77 15.28
CA ARG A 77 14.21 8.78 15.12
C ARG A 77 14.73 8.89 13.69
N LEU A 78 14.79 7.77 12.95
CA LEU A 78 15.30 7.78 11.57
C LEU A 78 14.29 8.36 10.58
N VAL A 79 13.02 8.05 10.76
CA VAL A 79 11.92 8.50 9.89
C VAL A 79 10.73 8.91 10.78
N PRO A 80 10.79 10.12 11.38
CA PRO A 80 9.77 10.58 12.32
C PRO A 80 8.36 10.54 11.74
N GLY A 81 7.42 10.01 12.51
CA GLY A 81 6.01 9.93 12.15
C GLY A 81 5.66 8.91 11.07
N ALA A 82 6.59 8.07 10.62
CA ALA A 82 6.31 7.10 9.56
C ALA A 82 5.20 6.10 9.97
N GLY A 83 5.24 5.58 11.19
CA GLY A 83 4.21 4.67 11.71
C GLY A 83 2.84 5.34 11.77
N ASN A 84 2.77 6.58 12.23
CA ASN A 84 1.53 7.35 12.26
C ASN A 84 0.97 7.63 10.86
N SER A 85 1.85 7.97 9.90
CA SER A 85 1.45 8.16 8.50
C SER A 85 0.95 6.87 7.85
N CYS A 86 1.54 5.71 8.18
CA CYS A 86 1.02 4.42 7.76
C CYS A 86 -0.37 4.13 8.37
N ALA A 87 -0.61 4.47 9.63
CA ALA A 87 -1.93 4.34 10.25
C ALA A 87 -2.96 5.26 9.57
N ALA A 88 -2.58 6.51 9.28
CA ALA A 88 -3.42 7.46 8.53
C ALA A 88 -3.74 6.95 7.10
N ARG A 89 -2.77 6.34 6.42
CA ARG A 89 -2.96 5.71 5.11
C ARG A 89 -4.02 4.60 5.17
N VAL A 90 -3.90 3.69 6.13
CA VAL A 90 -4.89 2.63 6.34
C VAL A 90 -6.28 3.24 6.53
N ARG A 91 -6.40 4.26 7.39
CA ARG A 91 -7.67 4.96 7.64
C ARG A 91 -8.21 5.63 6.39
N TYR A 92 -7.38 6.33 5.63
CA TYR A 92 -7.78 7.00 4.40
C TYR A 92 -8.31 6.02 3.34
N VAL A 93 -7.62 4.90 3.15
CA VAL A 93 -8.08 3.87 2.20
C VAL A 93 -9.36 3.20 2.71
N ASP A 94 -9.50 2.97 4.02
CA ASP A 94 -10.75 2.46 4.61
C ASP A 94 -11.93 3.40 4.37
N ASP A 95 -11.71 4.70 4.57
CA ASP A 95 -12.74 5.73 4.34
C ASP A 95 -13.12 5.82 2.85
N ALA A 96 -12.14 5.71 1.94
CA ALA A 96 -12.39 5.65 0.49
C ALA A 96 -13.21 4.40 0.11
N VAL A 97 -12.87 3.23 0.63
CA VAL A 97 -13.64 1.99 0.42
C VAL A 97 -15.07 2.13 0.92
N LYS A 98 -15.26 2.67 2.14
CA LYS A 98 -16.61 2.87 2.71
C LYS A 98 -17.42 3.88 1.91
N ALA A 99 -16.81 4.96 1.43
CA ALA A 99 -17.48 5.93 0.55
C ALA A 99 -17.93 5.27 -0.76
N CYS A 100 -17.05 4.49 -1.40
CA CYS A 100 -17.39 3.76 -2.62
C CYS A 100 -18.48 2.70 -2.39
N LEU A 101 -18.50 2.02 -1.22
CA LEU A 101 -19.59 1.12 -0.84
C LEU A 101 -20.93 1.84 -0.77
N GLY A 102 -20.96 3.03 -0.16
CA GLY A 102 -22.15 3.89 -0.13
C GLY A 102 -22.60 4.37 -1.51
N ASP A 103 -21.68 4.41 -2.47
CA ASP A 103 -21.90 4.83 -3.87
C ASP A 103 -22.03 3.64 -4.83
N GLY A 104 -22.39 2.47 -4.33
CA GLY A 104 -22.71 1.28 -5.12
C GLY A 104 -21.50 0.54 -5.70
N LEU A 105 -20.41 0.41 -4.95
CA LEU A 105 -19.25 -0.41 -5.32
C LEU A 105 -19.68 -1.87 -5.56
N GLU A 106 -19.30 -2.43 -6.70
CA GLU A 106 -19.60 -3.83 -7.07
C GLU A 106 -18.36 -4.73 -6.97
N GLN A 107 -17.18 -4.18 -7.21
CA GLN A 107 -15.90 -4.89 -7.14
C GLN A 107 -14.83 -4.06 -6.47
N LEU A 108 -13.96 -4.72 -5.71
CA LEU A 108 -12.75 -4.17 -5.14
C LEU A 108 -11.55 -4.95 -5.65
N VAL A 109 -10.57 -4.29 -6.24
CA VAL A 109 -9.29 -4.88 -6.66
C VAL A 109 -8.18 -4.30 -5.80
N ILE A 110 -7.46 -5.14 -5.05
CA ILE A 110 -6.33 -4.74 -4.22
C ILE A 110 -5.06 -5.25 -4.91
N LEU A 111 -4.30 -4.34 -5.51
CA LEU A 111 -3.03 -4.62 -6.17
C LEU A 111 -1.88 -4.51 -5.16
N GLY A 112 -1.09 -5.58 -5.03
CA GLY A 112 -0.11 -5.69 -3.95
C GLY A 112 -0.78 -5.91 -2.59
N ALA A 113 -1.71 -6.86 -2.53
CA ALA A 113 -2.61 -7.05 -1.38
C ALA A 113 -1.89 -7.39 -0.07
N GLY A 114 -0.65 -7.91 -0.11
CA GLY A 114 0.14 -8.19 1.08
C GLY A 114 -0.67 -8.86 2.18
N TYR A 115 -0.64 -8.28 3.35
CA TYR A 115 -1.46 -8.70 4.50
C TYR A 115 -2.61 -7.71 4.75
N ASP A 116 -3.19 -7.13 3.70
CA ASP A 116 -4.43 -6.35 3.79
C ASP A 116 -5.58 -7.20 4.33
N THR A 117 -6.35 -6.66 5.25
CA THR A 117 -7.45 -7.37 5.91
C THR A 117 -8.82 -6.73 5.65
N ARG A 118 -8.90 -5.73 4.76
CA ARG A 118 -10.15 -4.99 4.48
C ARG A 118 -11.28 -5.90 4.03
N ALA A 119 -10.98 -6.87 3.15
CA ALA A 119 -11.94 -7.84 2.67
C ALA A 119 -12.67 -8.60 3.80
N TYR A 120 -12.02 -8.72 4.96
CA TYR A 120 -12.52 -9.51 6.09
C TYR A 120 -13.08 -8.66 7.23
N ARG A 121 -12.62 -7.39 7.38
CA ARG A 121 -13.01 -6.52 8.52
C ARG A 121 -13.98 -5.40 8.15
N ILE A 122 -14.09 -5.02 6.88
CA ILE A 122 -15.08 -4.04 6.42
C ILE A 122 -16.34 -4.79 6.01
N GLU A 123 -17.38 -4.70 6.86
CA GLU A 123 -18.57 -5.55 6.72
C GLU A 123 -19.27 -5.42 5.36
N GLY A 124 -19.36 -4.22 4.81
CA GLY A 124 -19.96 -3.98 3.48
C GLY A 124 -19.30 -4.77 2.35
N LEU A 125 -18.02 -5.14 2.49
CA LEU A 125 -17.28 -5.89 1.48
C LEU A 125 -17.71 -7.36 1.37
N LYS A 126 -18.43 -7.93 2.33
CA LYS A 126 -19.00 -9.28 2.22
C LYS A 126 -20.00 -9.43 1.05
N LYS A 127 -20.52 -8.31 0.55
CA LYS A 127 -21.48 -8.27 -0.58
C LYS A 127 -20.83 -7.83 -1.90
N VAL A 128 -19.54 -7.57 -1.89
CA VAL A 128 -18.73 -7.08 -3.01
C VAL A 128 -17.75 -8.18 -3.42
N ARG A 129 -17.52 -8.35 -4.71
CA ARG A 129 -16.46 -9.25 -5.19
C ARG A 129 -15.11 -8.58 -4.94
N VAL A 130 -14.24 -9.21 -4.16
CA VAL A 130 -12.90 -8.71 -3.84
C VAL A 130 -11.85 -9.56 -4.55
N PHE A 131 -10.93 -8.89 -5.25
CA PHE A 131 -9.80 -9.54 -5.91
C PHE A 131 -8.51 -9.07 -5.25
N GLU A 132 -7.81 -9.99 -4.60
CA GLU A 132 -6.51 -9.74 -3.99
C GLU A 132 -5.41 -10.21 -4.92
N VAL A 133 -4.70 -9.26 -5.53
CA VAL A 133 -3.60 -9.53 -6.47
C VAL A 133 -2.28 -9.35 -5.75
N ASP A 134 -1.46 -10.38 -5.68
CA ASP A 134 -0.14 -10.30 -5.04
C ASP A 134 0.82 -11.38 -5.54
N HIS A 135 2.10 -11.17 -5.22
CA HIS A 135 3.14 -12.14 -5.51
C HIS A 135 2.83 -13.49 -4.87
N PRO A 136 2.98 -14.62 -5.61
CA PRO A 136 2.57 -15.95 -5.15
C PRO A 136 3.13 -16.36 -3.78
N ALA A 137 4.35 -15.93 -3.44
CA ALA A 137 4.98 -16.26 -2.16
C ALA A 137 4.25 -15.61 -0.96
N THR A 138 3.95 -14.31 -1.05
CA THR A 138 3.21 -13.56 -0.01
C THR A 138 1.77 -14.04 0.07
N GLN A 139 1.12 -14.22 -1.08
CA GLN A 139 -0.28 -14.65 -1.14
C GLN A 139 -0.49 -16.04 -0.52
N ARG A 140 0.46 -16.98 -0.70
CA ARG A 140 0.39 -18.32 -0.08
C ARG A 140 0.30 -18.22 1.44
N VAL A 141 1.18 -17.44 2.06
CA VAL A 141 1.16 -17.22 3.51
C VAL A 141 -0.15 -16.58 3.94
N LYS A 142 -0.63 -15.57 3.20
CA LYS A 142 -1.92 -14.93 3.50
C LYS A 142 -3.07 -15.93 3.47
N VAL A 143 -3.18 -16.74 2.42
CA VAL A 143 -4.25 -17.75 2.24
C VAL A 143 -4.24 -18.76 3.39
N GLU A 144 -3.05 -19.22 3.82
CA GLU A 144 -2.91 -20.13 4.96
C GLU A 144 -3.44 -19.46 6.25
N LYS A 145 -3.01 -18.21 6.50
CA LYS A 145 -3.46 -17.45 7.68
C LYS A 145 -4.95 -17.17 7.68
N ILE A 146 -5.55 -16.87 6.53
CA ILE A 146 -7.00 -16.66 6.42
C ILE A 146 -7.77 -17.95 6.76
N ARG A 147 -7.30 -19.11 6.27
CA ARG A 147 -7.89 -20.40 6.67
C ARG A 147 -7.77 -20.66 8.16
N GLU A 148 -6.63 -20.34 8.78
CA GLU A 148 -6.44 -20.46 10.24
C GLU A 148 -7.38 -19.55 11.03
N ILE A 149 -7.68 -18.34 10.51
CA ILE A 149 -8.53 -17.35 11.21
C ILE A 149 -10.02 -17.71 11.08
N PHE A 150 -10.47 -18.11 9.88
CA PHE A 150 -11.90 -18.25 9.57
C PHE A 150 -12.37 -19.70 9.33
N GLY A 151 -11.46 -20.68 9.37
CA GLY A 151 -11.75 -22.07 9.07
C GLY A 151 -11.87 -22.40 7.59
N SER A 152 -12.24 -21.42 6.76
CA SER A 152 -12.35 -21.52 5.30
C SER A 152 -11.98 -20.21 4.62
N LEU A 153 -11.80 -20.24 3.32
CA LEU A 153 -11.65 -19.00 2.54
C LEU A 153 -13.03 -18.39 2.28
N PRO A 154 -13.19 -17.06 2.46
CA PRO A 154 -14.45 -16.38 2.17
C PRO A 154 -14.79 -16.39 0.68
N ASP A 155 -16.03 -16.74 0.32
CA ASP A 155 -16.49 -16.91 -1.07
C ASP A 155 -16.45 -15.59 -1.89
N HIS A 156 -16.51 -14.45 -1.22
CA HIS A 156 -16.47 -13.15 -1.88
C HIS A 156 -15.05 -12.68 -2.24
N VAL A 157 -14.00 -13.39 -1.80
CA VAL A 157 -12.59 -13.05 -2.04
C VAL A 157 -11.97 -14.02 -3.04
N THR A 158 -11.41 -13.47 -4.10
CA THR A 158 -10.63 -14.22 -5.11
C THR A 158 -9.16 -13.84 -4.98
N TYR A 159 -8.32 -14.83 -4.76
CA TYR A 159 -6.86 -14.65 -4.68
C TYR A 159 -6.26 -14.84 -6.06
N VAL A 160 -5.60 -13.79 -6.59
CA VAL A 160 -5.02 -13.76 -7.93
C VAL A 160 -3.50 -13.70 -7.80
N PRO A 161 -2.79 -14.83 -7.93
CA PRO A 161 -1.32 -14.82 -7.85
C PRO A 161 -0.74 -14.14 -9.08
N ALA A 162 -0.01 -13.03 -8.88
CA ALA A 162 0.64 -12.29 -9.94
C ALA A 162 1.88 -11.53 -9.43
N ASP A 163 2.94 -11.54 -10.22
CA ASP A 163 4.07 -10.64 -10.06
C ASP A 163 3.78 -9.37 -10.86
N LEU A 164 3.41 -8.27 -10.19
CA LEU A 164 3.04 -7.01 -10.83
C LEU A 164 4.17 -6.41 -11.69
N THR A 165 5.42 -6.85 -11.51
CA THR A 165 6.55 -6.43 -12.34
C THR A 165 6.62 -7.17 -13.67
N ALA A 166 6.07 -8.39 -13.74
CA ALA A 166 6.12 -9.26 -14.90
C ALA A 166 4.76 -9.53 -15.53
N ASP A 167 3.72 -9.66 -14.69
CA ASP A 167 2.37 -9.99 -15.13
C ASP A 167 1.53 -8.73 -15.41
N GLU A 168 0.60 -8.83 -16.33
CA GLU A 168 -0.36 -7.75 -16.62
C GLU A 168 -1.67 -8.00 -15.86
N PRO A 169 -2.13 -7.06 -15.01
CA PRO A 169 -3.41 -7.19 -14.31
C PRO A 169 -4.57 -7.43 -15.27
N GLY A 170 -4.55 -6.80 -16.44
CA GLY A 170 -5.56 -6.96 -17.48
C GLY A 170 -5.65 -8.36 -18.08
N GLN A 171 -4.61 -9.20 -17.93
CA GLN A 171 -4.63 -10.60 -18.37
C GLN A 171 -5.01 -11.55 -17.23
N ARG A 172 -4.61 -11.22 -15.99
CA ARG A 172 -4.83 -12.09 -14.84
C ARG A 172 -6.24 -11.97 -14.24
N LEU A 173 -6.77 -10.76 -14.16
CA LEU A 173 -8.08 -10.49 -13.53
C LEU A 173 -9.27 -11.12 -14.27
N PRO A 174 -9.42 -11.00 -15.61
CA PRO A 174 -10.57 -11.59 -16.30
C PRO A 174 -10.67 -13.11 -16.13
N GLY A 175 -9.54 -13.83 -16.16
CA GLY A 175 -9.48 -15.27 -15.92
C GLY A 175 -9.86 -15.68 -14.49
N SER A 176 -9.96 -14.71 -13.56
CA SER A 176 -10.31 -14.92 -12.15
C SER A 176 -11.76 -14.53 -11.82
N GLY A 177 -12.57 -14.23 -12.83
CA GLY A 177 -13.99 -13.84 -12.65
C GLY A 177 -14.21 -12.35 -12.41
N TYR A 178 -13.20 -11.51 -12.69
CA TYR A 178 -13.37 -10.05 -12.71
C TYR A 178 -14.23 -9.63 -13.91
N ASP A 179 -15.27 -8.85 -13.65
CA ASP A 179 -16.19 -8.32 -14.66
C ASP A 179 -15.85 -6.86 -14.93
N ARG A 180 -15.34 -6.58 -16.12
CA ARG A 180 -14.91 -5.25 -16.55
C ARG A 180 -16.03 -4.21 -16.60
N SER A 181 -17.30 -4.64 -16.70
CA SER A 181 -18.46 -3.75 -16.77
C SER A 181 -18.89 -3.20 -15.40
N LYS A 182 -18.40 -3.80 -14.32
CA LYS A 182 -18.77 -3.51 -12.94
C LYS A 182 -18.01 -2.32 -12.38
N LYS A 183 -18.72 -1.52 -11.54
CA LYS A 183 -18.09 -0.42 -10.81
C LYS A 183 -17.04 -0.95 -9.85
N THR A 184 -15.79 -0.57 -10.09
CA THR A 184 -14.62 -1.10 -9.40
C THR A 184 -13.80 0.00 -8.73
N LEU A 185 -13.40 -0.21 -7.48
CA LEU A 185 -12.33 0.54 -6.83
C LEU A 185 -11.03 -0.26 -6.90
N PHE A 186 -9.98 0.36 -7.41
CA PHE A 186 -8.63 -0.18 -7.39
C PHE A 186 -7.82 0.43 -6.23
N VAL A 187 -7.29 -0.41 -5.36
CA VAL A 187 -6.47 -0.02 -4.22
C VAL A 187 -5.02 -0.42 -4.49
N MET A 188 -4.11 0.53 -4.33
CA MET A 188 -2.66 0.32 -4.44
C MET A 188 -1.99 0.93 -3.20
N GLU A 189 -2.08 0.25 -2.06
CA GLU A 189 -1.52 0.72 -0.80
C GLU A 189 -0.11 0.18 -0.58
N GLY A 190 0.89 1.08 -0.44
CA GLY A 190 2.26 0.72 -0.12
C GLY A 190 2.98 -0.04 -1.23
N ILE A 191 2.59 0.15 -2.49
CA ILE A 191 3.12 -0.63 -3.62
C ILE A 191 3.75 0.24 -4.72
N LEU A 192 3.16 1.37 -5.07
CA LEU A 192 3.57 2.16 -6.24
C LEU A 192 5.04 2.56 -6.19
N MET A 193 5.55 2.95 -5.02
CA MET A 193 6.92 3.38 -4.85
C MET A 193 7.97 2.29 -5.13
N TYR A 194 7.58 1.02 -5.10
CA TYR A 194 8.45 -0.13 -5.38
C TYR A 194 8.40 -0.62 -6.82
N LEU A 195 7.50 -0.07 -7.64
CA LEU A 195 7.34 -0.47 -9.04
C LEU A 195 8.14 0.45 -9.98
N PRO A 196 8.76 -0.10 -11.04
CA PRO A 196 9.33 0.72 -12.10
C PRO A 196 8.29 1.66 -12.71
N PRO A 197 8.66 2.90 -13.13
CA PRO A 197 7.74 3.86 -13.73
C PRO A 197 6.89 3.30 -14.87
N ALA A 198 7.48 2.50 -15.74
CA ALA A 198 6.77 1.86 -16.86
C ALA A 198 5.66 0.88 -16.38
N ILE A 199 5.87 0.23 -15.24
CA ILE A 199 4.88 -0.67 -14.64
C ILE A 199 3.73 0.15 -14.04
N VAL A 200 4.04 1.25 -13.34
CA VAL A 200 3.03 2.18 -12.81
C VAL A 200 2.17 2.72 -13.95
N ASP A 201 2.78 3.16 -15.05
CA ASP A 201 2.07 3.66 -16.23
C ASP A 201 1.15 2.58 -16.82
N ARG A 202 1.63 1.35 -16.91
CA ARG A 202 0.83 0.21 -17.43
C ARG A 202 -0.36 -0.11 -16.53
N ILE A 203 -0.17 -0.14 -15.22
CA ILE A 203 -1.26 -0.39 -14.26
C ILE A 203 -2.30 0.72 -14.32
N LEU A 204 -1.88 1.99 -14.27
CA LEU A 204 -2.80 3.12 -14.35
C LEU A 204 -3.53 3.20 -15.69
N SER A 205 -2.83 2.87 -16.80
CA SER A 205 -3.46 2.76 -18.11
C SER A 205 -4.52 1.65 -18.15
N PHE A 206 -4.23 0.48 -17.58
CA PHE A 206 -5.22 -0.60 -17.45
C PHE A 206 -6.46 -0.09 -16.71
N VAL A 207 -6.31 0.51 -15.53
CA VAL A 207 -7.43 1.03 -14.73
C VAL A 207 -8.24 2.09 -15.49
N ALA A 208 -7.56 3.01 -16.19
CA ALA A 208 -8.21 4.09 -16.93
C ALA A 208 -9.01 3.61 -18.16
N HIS A 209 -8.70 2.42 -18.69
CA HIS A 209 -9.41 1.84 -19.84
C HIS A 209 -10.47 0.79 -19.44
N GLU A 210 -10.71 0.61 -18.14
CA GLU A 210 -11.77 -0.28 -17.67
C GLU A 210 -13.15 0.39 -17.89
N PRO A 211 -14.10 -0.27 -18.60
CA PRO A 211 -15.33 0.36 -19.04
C PRO A 211 -16.39 0.56 -17.95
N GLY A 212 -16.17 0.03 -16.75
CA GLY A 212 -17.09 0.19 -15.62
C GLY A 212 -17.30 1.67 -15.26
N ARG A 213 -18.54 2.13 -15.19
CA ARG A 213 -18.84 3.52 -14.89
C ARG A 213 -18.52 3.85 -13.43
N GLY A 214 -17.75 4.94 -13.23
CA GLY A 214 -17.38 5.40 -11.90
C GLY A 214 -16.28 4.58 -11.26
N ASN A 215 -15.49 3.87 -12.07
CA ASN A 215 -14.25 3.24 -11.59
C ASN A 215 -13.34 4.28 -10.98
N ALA A 216 -12.66 3.89 -9.91
CA ALA A 216 -11.78 4.79 -9.18
C ALA A 216 -10.50 4.08 -8.75
N VAL A 217 -9.49 4.88 -8.42
CA VAL A 217 -8.23 4.41 -7.87
C VAL A 217 -7.93 5.15 -6.57
N VAL A 218 -7.35 4.45 -5.60
CA VAL A 218 -6.78 5.02 -4.38
C VAL A 218 -5.39 4.45 -4.15
N PHE A 219 -4.41 5.32 -3.87
CA PHE A 219 -3.03 4.92 -3.63
C PHE A 219 -2.29 5.92 -2.74
N ASP A 220 -1.15 5.51 -2.24
CA ASP A 220 -0.17 6.39 -1.60
C ASP A 220 1.07 6.54 -2.46
N TYR A 221 1.74 7.68 -2.31
CA TYR A 221 2.95 7.98 -3.03
C TYR A 221 3.93 8.82 -2.19
N ILE A 222 5.18 8.84 -2.63
CA ILE A 222 6.26 9.61 -2.03
C ILE A 222 6.81 10.63 -3.04
N PRO A 223 7.49 11.71 -2.59
CA PRO A 223 8.14 12.65 -3.48
C PRO A 223 9.22 11.99 -4.32
N LYS A 224 9.29 12.36 -5.59
CA LYS A 224 10.33 11.89 -6.51
C LYS A 224 11.74 12.18 -6.00
N SER A 225 11.94 13.28 -5.29
CA SER A 225 13.23 13.64 -4.68
C SER A 225 13.76 12.61 -3.70
N VAL A 226 12.87 11.87 -2.98
CA VAL A 226 13.28 10.76 -2.12
C VAL A 226 13.82 9.60 -2.97
N VAL A 227 13.18 9.30 -4.07
CA VAL A 227 13.58 8.23 -4.99
C VAL A 227 14.93 8.53 -5.64
N ASP A 228 15.07 9.74 -6.17
CA ASP A 228 16.29 10.20 -6.88
C ASP A 228 17.46 10.48 -5.92
N GLY A 229 17.20 10.57 -4.61
CA GLY A 229 18.23 10.88 -3.61
C GLY A 229 18.57 12.37 -3.50
N THR A 230 17.73 13.23 -4.07
CA THR A 230 17.87 14.70 -4.00
C THR A 230 17.10 15.34 -2.86
N CYS A 231 16.39 14.52 -2.05
CA CYS A 231 15.67 15.00 -0.88
C CYS A 231 16.64 15.59 0.16
N GLU A 232 16.40 16.83 0.56
CA GLU A 232 17.23 17.53 1.55
C GLU A 232 16.92 17.09 2.98
N LEU A 233 15.70 16.58 3.24
CA LEU A 233 15.28 16.13 4.56
C LEU A 233 16.01 14.85 4.98
N GLU A 234 16.59 14.84 6.17
CA GLU A 234 17.26 13.67 6.72
C GLU A 234 16.34 12.44 6.81
N ALA A 235 15.05 12.66 7.14
CA ALA A 235 14.05 11.60 7.13
C ALA A 235 13.94 10.91 5.75
N GLY A 236 14.01 11.68 4.66
CA GLY A 236 13.96 11.15 3.30
C GLY A 236 15.21 10.35 2.93
N LYS A 237 16.38 10.85 3.30
CA LYS A 237 17.67 10.14 3.11
C LYS A 237 17.71 8.84 3.88
N ASN A 238 17.31 8.87 5.15
CA ASN A 238 17.25 7.71 6.02
C ASN A 238 16.25 6.67 5.51
N TRP A 239 15.06 7.11 5.08
CA TRP A 239 14.03 6.23 4.56
C TRP A 239 14.50 5.52 3.28
N ARG A 240 15.02 6.28 2.32
CA ARG A 240 15.60 5.72 1.09
C ARG A 240 16.71 4.70 1.40
N LYS A 241 17.63 5.06 2.31
CA LYS A 241 18.71 4.14 2.74
C LYS A 241 18.14 2.87 3.37
N GLY A 242 17.20 2.99 4.29
CA GLY A 242 16.61 1.85 5.00
C GLY A 242 15.95 0.83 4.06
N VAL A 243 15.15 1.29 3.08
CA VAL A 243 14.50 0.39 2.11
C VAL A 243 15.51 -0.21 1.12
N THR A 244 16.57 0.53 0.76
CA THR A 244 17.65 0.02 -0.10
C THR A 244 18.43 -1.08 0.62
N ASP A 245 18.80 -0.87 1.89
CA ASP A 245 19.50 -1.85 2.72
C ASP A 245 18.65 -3.12 2.96
N ALA A 246 17.32 -2.97 3.00
CA ALA A 246 16.37 -4.07 3.09
C ALA A 246 16.17 -4.84 1.75
N GLY A 247 16.75 -4.34 0.65
CA GLY A 247 16.63 -4.95 -0.68
C GLY A 247 15.33 -4.60 -1.43
N GLU A 248 14.56 -3.62 -0.95
CA GLU A 248 13.31 -3.13 -1.55
C GLU A 248 13.44 -1.61 -1.86
N PRO A 249 14.34 -1.19 -2.79
CA PRO A 249 14.57 0.22 -3.07
C PRO A 249 13.33 0.89 -3.67
N PHE A 250 13.16 2.18 -3.38
CA PHE A 250 12.15 2.99 -4.06
C PHE A 250 12.54 3.23 -5.53
N LEU A 251 11.59 3.00 -6.43
CA LEU A 251 11.75 3.11 -7.87
C LEU A 251 10.85 4.18 -8.50
N PHE A 252 9.78 4.58 -7.81
CA PHE A 252 8.79 5.53 -8.31
C PHE A 252 8.40 6.54 -7.24
N GLY A 253 8.23 7.77 -7.67
CA GLY A 253 7.72 8.88 -6.87
C GLY A 253 7.08 9.93 -7.77
N ILE A 254 6.24 10.79 -7.21
CA ILE A 254 5.57 11.88 -7.91
C ILE A 254 6.12 13.21 -7.37
N GLU A 255 6.39 14.16 -8.26
CA GLU A 255 6.81 15.51 -7.85
C GLU A 255 5.71 16.16 -7.00
N PRO A 256 6.06 16.87 -5.92
CA PRO A 256 5.08 17.60 -5.12
C PRO A 256 4.23 18.54 -6.00
N GLY A 257 2.91 18.52 -5.81
CA GLY A 257 1.97 19.32 -6.60
C GLY A 257 1.70 18.82 -8.02
N ALA A 258 2.28 17.69 -8.44
CA ALA A 258 2.09 17.19 -9.81
C ALA A 258 1.06 16.06 -9.94
N VAL A 259 0.51 15.54 -8.82
CA VAL A 259 -0.36 14.34 -8.85
C VAL A 259 -1.63 14.55 -9.69
N GLU A 260 -2.25 15.72 -9.64
CA GLU A 260 -3.43 16.06 -10.43
C GLU A 260 -3.12 15.98 -11.93
N SER A 261 -2.06 16.65 -12.38
CA SER A 261 -1.63 16.64 -13.78
C SER A 261 -1.11 15.24 -14.20
N PHE A 262 -0.47 14.52 -13.28
CA PHE A 262 0.01 13.15 -13.51
C PHE A 262 -1.16 12.20 -13.82
N LEU A 263 -2.24 12.26 -13.03
CA LEU A 263 -3.43 11.43 -13.21
C LEU A 263 -4.29 11.91 -14.37
N ALA A 264 -4.46 13.23 -14.55
CA ALA A 264 -5.25 13.79 -15.63
C ALA A 264 -4.75 13.37 -17.02
N ARG A 265 -3.43 13.31 -17.21
CA ARG A 265 -2.79 12.83 -18.46
C ARG A 265 -3.01 11.33 -18.71
N ARG A 266 -3.43 10.56 -17.70
CA ARG A 266 -3.68 9.12 -17.76
C ARG A 266 -5.15 8.75 -17.80
N GLY A 267 -6.06 9.72 -18.02
CA GLY A 267 -7.48 9.46 -18.18
C GLY A 267 -8.28 9.50 -16.87
N PHE A 268 -7.72 10.07 -15.81
CA PHE A 268 -8.44 10.25 -14.54
C PHE A 268 -8.97 11.69 -14.40
N ALA A 269 -10.02 11.81 -13.61
CA ALA A 269 -10.66 13.07 -13.24
C ALA A 269 -10.94 13.09 -11.72
N GLN A 270 -11.52 14.18 -11.22
CA GLN A 270 -11.91 14.34 -9.83
C GLN A 270 -10.79 13.92 -8.86
N VAL A 271 -9.55 14.32 -9.18
CA VAL A 271 -8.38 13.97 -8.41
C VAL A 271 -8.45 14.66 -7.04
N ARG A 272 -8.35 13.87 -5.99
CA ARG A 272 -8.20 14.35 -4.61
C ARG A 272 -6.80 13.97 -4.15
N ASN A 273 -5.98 14.99 -3.92
CA ASN A 273 -4.67 14.86 -3.31
C ASN A 273 -4.78 15.14 -1.81
N VAL A 274 -4.18 14.29 -0.99
CA VAL A 274 -4.19 14.41 0.47
C VAL A 274 -2.74 14.38 0.96
N THR A 275 -2.26 15.54 1.36
CA THR A 275 -0.91 15.73 1.89
C THR A 275 -0.81 15.31 3.37
N SER A 276 0.42 15.30 3.90
CA SER A 276 0.64 15.06 5.32
C SER A 276 -0.07 16.06 6.23
N GLU A 277 -0.19 17.31 5.81
CA GLU A 277 -0.92 18.35 6.55
C GLU A 277 -2.41 18.06 6.56
N ASP A 278 -2.97 17.64 5.42
CA ASP A 278 -4.38 17.32 5.28
C ASP A 278 -4.79 16.15 6.16
N TYR A 279 -4.08 15.01 6.09
CA TYR A 279 -4.44 13.86 6.91
C TYR A 279 -4.08 14.06 8.39
N LYS A 280 -3.04 14.86 8.70
CA LYS A 280 -2.79 15.26 10.09
C LYS A 280 -3.96 16.03 10.66
N LYS A 281 -4.45 17.02 9.93
CA LYS A 281 -5.61 17.81 10.34
C LYS A 281 -6.88 16.95 10.44
N ALA A 282 -7.06 15.98 9.56
CA ALA A 282 -8.27 15.15 9.52
C ALA A 282 -8.32 14.08 10.61
N TYR A 283 -7.17 13.46 10.93
CA TYR A 283 -7.14 12.26 11.77
C TYR A 283 -6.42 12.45 13.11
N PHE A 284 -5.51 13.43 13.22
CA PHE A 284 -4.71 13.63 14.43
C PHE A 284 -5.18 14.86 15.21
N CYS A 285 -6.42 14.82 15.67
CA CYS A 285 -7.03 15.85 16.52
C CYS A 285 -7.20 15.37 17.97
N GLY A 286 -7.50 16.30 18.89
CA GLY A 286 -7.71 16.01 20.30
C GLY A 286 -6.50 15.36 20.95
N LYS A 287 -6.66 14.16 21.53
CA LYS A 287 -5.56 13.41 22.18
C LYS A 287 -4.41 13.04 21.25
N ASN A 288 -4.64 13.08 19.94
CA ASN A 288 -3.65 12.72 18.92
C ASN A 288 -2.85 13.91 18.36
N GLU A 289 -3.14 15.17 18.73
CA GLU A 289 -2.51 16.37 18.16
C GLU A 289 -0.97 16.35 18.22
N GLY A 290 -0.42 15.84 19.33
CA GLY A 290 1.02 15.73 19.54
C GLY A 290 1.73 14.64 18.71
N ARG A 291 0.99 13.79 18.02
CA ARG A 291 1.59 12.71 17.21
C ARG A 291 2.18 13.30 15.92
N ALA A 292 3.48 13.05 15.73
CA ALA A 292 4.15 13.43 14.48
C ALA A 292 3.64 12.62 13.29
N VAL A 293 3.65 13.21 12.09
CA VAL A 293 3.41 12.53 10.82
C VAL A 293 4.58 12.77 9.87
N ASN A 294 4.81 11.85 8.96
CA ASN A 294 5.87 11.97 7.97
C ASN A 294 5.42 12.86 6.80
N SER A 295 6.11 13.97 6.57
CA SER A 295 5.82 14.91 5.49
C SER A 295 6.07 14.38 4.08
N LEU A 296 6.70 13.22 3.95
CA LEU A 296 7.08 12.61 2.67
C LEU A 296 6.06 11.55 2.18
N MET A 297 4.90 11.44 2.83
CA MET A 297 3.85 10.52 2.41
C MET A 297 2.59 11.30 2.06
N SER A 298 2.02 11.02 0.90
CA SER A 298 0.76 11.59 0.43
C SER A 298 -0.15 10.51 -0.12
N PHE A 299 -1.46 10.79 -0.16
CA PHE A 299 -2.47 9.88 -0.69
C PHE A 299 -3.21 10.51 -1.85
N ALA A 300 -3.64 9.71 -2.78
CA ALA A 300 -4.43 10.18 -3.91
C ALA A 300 -5.64 9.27 -4.14
N TYR A 301 -6.76 9.90 -4.50
CA TYR A 301 -7.96 9.24 -5.01
C TYR A 301 -8.34 9.90 -6.33
N ALA A 302 -8.74 9.13 -7.31
CA ALA A 302 -9.19 9.67 -8.59
C ALA A 302 -10.23 8.76 -9.26
N VAL A 303 -11.12 9.35 -10.05
CA VAL A 303 -12.16 8.65 -10.81
C VAL A 303 -11.75 8.57 -12.27
N VAL A 304 -12.00 7.45 -12.92
CA VAL A 304 -11.83 7.28 -14.38
C VAL A 304 -12.82 8.18 -15.11
N ARG A 305 -12.36 8.84 -16.20
CA ARG A 305 -13.19 9.75 -17.03
C ARG A 305 -14.31 9.05 -17.76
#